data_467d99ea0b41277ad41f64ed926f2e20
#
_entry.id   467d99ea0b41277ad41f64ed926f2e20
#
_cell.length_a   1.000
_cell.length_b   1.000
_cell.length_c   1.000
_cell.angle_alpha   90.00
_cell.angle_beta   90.00
_cell.angle_gamma   90.00
#
_symmetry.space_group_name_H-M   'P 1'
#
loop_
_entity.id
_entity.type
_entity.pdbx_description
1 polymer ?
#
loop_
_entity_poly.entity_id
_entity_poly.type
_entity_poly.pdbx_seq_one_letter_code
_entity_poly.pdbx_strand_id
1 'polypeptide(L)'
;MKVKNRKGRFDLRPDSPSNYRRVYVDVFSIAASLSQPEELFASAAEAGIRAVFVIDAWHETHLGLAQRYLDLCRRYGLDCRLSESKPAEAYAAELCDAECGEGCAVLTRDYDAVKAAGRCAVLIFRQGRFWRAAQEDLSEPG
;
A
#
# COMPACT_ATOMS: atom_id res chain seq x y z
N MET A 1 -10.69 -3.74 15.75
CA MET A 1 -9.96 -2.69 16.53
C MET A 1 -10.33 -1.32 15.97
N LYS A 2 -10.60 -0.37 16.84
CA LYS A 2 -10.92 1.00 16.43
C LYS A 2 -9.69 1.88 16.54
N VAL A 3 -9.46 2.72 15.53
CA VAL A 3 -8.36 3.68 15.51
C VAL A 3 -8.93 5.06 15.22
N LYS A 4 -8.49 6.05 15.99
CA LYS A 4 -8.83 7.45 15.76
C LYS A 4 -7.54 8.25 15.60
N ASN A 5 -7.46 9.03 14.52
CA ASN A 5 -6.34 9.94 14.27
C ASN A 5 -6.84 11.18 13.55
N ARG A 6 -5.91 12.07 13.12
CA ARG A 6 -6.26 13.31 12.40
C ARG A 6 -7.06 13.08 11.13
N LYS A 7 -6.94 11.91 10.53
CA LYS A 7 -7.57 11.59 9.25
C LYS A 7 -8.96 11.01 9.41
N GLY A 8 -9.36 10.72 10.64
CA GLY A 8 -10.69 10.22 10.95
C GLY A 8 -10.68 9.04 11.90
N ARG A 9 -11.79 8.34 11.92
CA ARG A 9 -11.98 7.12 12.70
C ARG A 9 -12.07 5.94 11.76
N PHE A 10 -11.35 4.86 12.11
CA PHE A 10 -11.26 3.69 11.28
C PHE A 10 -11.51 2.42 12.08
N ASP A 11 -12.18 1.47 11.45
CA ASP A 11 -12.33 0.12 11.97
C ASP A 11 -11.30 -0.76 11.28
N LEU A 12 -10.48 -1.45 12.08
CA LEU A 12 -9.44 -2.34 11.57
C LEU A 12 -9.79 -3.77 11.90
N ARG A 13 -9.77 -4.63 10.87
CA ARG A 13 -10.00 -6.06 11.03
C ARG A 13 -8.78 -6.83 10.52
N PRO A 14 -8.36 -7.92 11.19
CA PRO A 14 -7.25 -8.72 10.70
C PRO A 14 -7.48 -9.21 9.28
N ASP A 15 -6.46 -9.15 8.46
CA ASP A 15 -6.52 -9.56 7.06
C ASP A 15 -5.13 -9.99 6.59
N SER A 16 -5.02 -10.41 5.33
CA SER A 16 -3.77 -10.82 4.73
C SER A 16 -3.73 -10.44 3.25
N PRO A 17 -2.56 -10.03 2.73
CA PRO A 17 -2.39 -9.80 1.29
C PRO A 17 -2.75 -11.01 0.44
N SER A 18 -2.59 -12.22 0.97
CA SER A 18 -2.89 -13.47 0.26
C SER A 18 -4.37 -13.66 -0.05
N ASN A 19 -5.25 -12.89 0.60
CA ASN A 19 -6.69 -12.95 0.35
C ASN A 19 -7.13 -12.19 -0.91
N TYR A 20 -6.19 -11.55 -1.61
CA TYR A 20 -6.49 -10.67 -2.75
C TYR A 20 -5.80 -11.17 -4.01
N ARG A 21 -6.42 -10.90 -5.16
CA ARG A 21 -5.89 -11.30 -6.47
C ARG A 21 -4.61 -10.53 -6.82
N ARG A 22 -4.53 -9.29 -6.39
CA ARG A 22 -3.40 -8.40 -6.64
C ARG A 22 -3.33 -7.37 -5.53
N VAL A 23 -2.10 -7.02 -5.16
CA VAL A 23 -1.87 -6.03 -4.10
C VAL A 23 -0.97 -4.92 -4.65
N TYR A 24 -1.42 -3.69 -4.49
CA TYR A 24 -0.66 -2.49 -4.87
C TYR A 24 0.05 -1.97 -3.64
N VAL A 25 1.36 -2.08 -3.63
CA VAL A 25 2.18 -1.81 -2.44
C VAL A 25 2.76 -0.41 -2.51
N ASP A 26 2.46 0.40 -1.50
CA ASP A 26 3.11 1.69 -1.28
C ASP A 26 4.47 1.42 -0.63
N VAL A 27 5.52 1.35 -1.46
CA VAL A 27 6.83 0.83 -1.07
C VAL A 27 7.46 1.61 0.07
N PHE A 28 7.53 2.95 -0.02
CA PHE A 28 8.19 3.76 1.01
C PHE A 28 7.51 3.63 2.36
N SER A 29 6.19 3.58 2.37
CA SER A 29 5.40 3.43 3.57
C SER A 29 5.71 2.12 4.29
N ILE A 30 5.78 1.02 3.56
CA ILE A 30 6.05 -0.30 4.13
C ILE A 30 7.53 -0.45 4.47
N ALA A 31 8.42 -0.03 3.57
CA ALA A 31 9.86 -0.13 3.76
C ALA A 31 10.35 0.63 5.01
N ALA A 32 9.72 1.77 5.33
CA ALA A 32 10.06 2.56 6.50
C ALA A 32 9.86 1.80 7.82
N SER A 33 9.00 0.77 7.82
CA SER A 33 8.73 -0.03 9.02
C SER A 33 9.59 -1.29 9.12
N LEU A 34 10.44 -1.55 8.12
CA LEU A 34 11.27 -2.75 8.07
C LEU A 34 12.73 -2.44 8.41
N SER A 35 13.37 -3.35 9.14
CA SER A 35 14.81 -3.22 9.45
C SER A 35 15.67 -3.47 8.21
N GLN A 36 15.21 -4.31 7.30
CA GLN A 36 15.88 -4.61 6.04
C GLN A 36 14.90 -4.44 4.88
N PRO A 37 14.71 -3.22 4.39
CA PRO A 37 13.70 -2.92 3.37
C PRO A 37 13.82 -3.73 2.09
N GLU A 38 15.04 -4.13 1.71
CA GLU A 38 15.29 -4.92 0.52
C GLU A 38 14.62 -6.29 0.56
N GLU A 39 14.38 -6.82 1.75
CA GLU A 39 13.70 -8.11 1.92
C GLU A 39 12.25 -8.09 1.45
N LEU A 40 11.64 -6.91 1.38
CA LEU A 40 10.28 -6.77 0.87
C LEU A 40 10.16 -7.37 -0.53
N PHE A 41 11.11 -7.03 -1.40
CA PHE A 41 11.10 -7.49 -2.79
C PHE A 41 11.43 -8.98 -2.91
N ALA A 42 12.44 -9.41 -2.20
CA ALA A 42 12.85 -10.81 -2.20
C ALA A 42 11.73 -11.71 -1.68
N SER A 43 11.12 -11.33 -0.57
CA SER A 43 10.03 -12.09 0.04
C SER A 43 8.79 -12.17 -0.85
N ALA A 44 8.45 -11.07 -1.51
CA ALA A 44 7.31 -11.04 -2.44
C ALA A 44 7.56 -11.96 -3.64
N ALA A 45 8.77 -11.93 -4.20
CA ALA A 45 9.14 -12.78 -5.32
C ALA A 45 9.09 -14.27 -4.93
N GLU A 46 9.63 -14.60 -3.75
CA GLU A 46 9.67 -15.96 -3.25
C GLU A 46 8.28 -16.51 -2.95
N ALA A 47 7.43 -15.67 -2.35
CA ALA A 47 6.07 -16.07 -2.02
C ALA A 47 5.13 -16.16 -3.23
N GLY A 48 5.56 -15.67 -4.39
CA GLY A 48 4.72 -15.65 -5.59
C GLY A 48 3.51 -14.73 -5.47
N ILE A 49 3.59 -13.72 -4.62
CA ILE A 49 2.50 -12.77 -4.43
C ILE A 49 2.35 -11.90 -5.68
N ARG A 50 1.14 -11.77 -6.18
CA ARG A 50 0.85 -10.85 -7.29
C ARG A 50 0.79 -9.43 -6.73
N ALA A 51 1.91 -8.74 -6.80
CA ALA A 51 2.04 -7.39 -6.29
C ALA A 51 2.52 -6.43 -7.36
N VAL A 52 1.99 -5.22 -7.30
CA VAL A 52 2.48 -4.07 -8.06
C VAL A 52 3.13 -3.15 -7.05
N PHE A 53 4.42 -2.88 -7.22
CA PHE A 53 5.18 -2.04 -6.29
C PHE A 53 5.17 -0.61 -6.79
N VAL A 54 4.56 0.28 -6.01
CA VAL A 54 4.45 1.69 -6.33
C VAL A 54 5.52 2.44 -5.55
N ILE A 55 6.44 3.04 -6.28
CA ILE A 55 7.63 3.69 -5.73
C ILE A 55 7.47 5.19 -5.85
N ASP A 56 7.61 5.91 -4.74
CA ASP A 56 7.48 7.35 -4.69
C ASP A 56 8.68 8.04 -5.35
N ALA A 57 8.45 8.67 -6.49
CA ALA A 57 9.40 9.54 -7.17
C ALA A 57 8.87 10.98 -7.21
N TRP A 58 7.86 11.29 -6.43
CA TRP A 58 7.21 12.58 -6.31
C TRP A 58 8.07 13.58 -5.53
N HIS A 59 8.74 13.14 -4.47
CA HIS A 59 9.59 13.98 -3.64
C HIS A 59 11.05 13.92 -4.11
N GLU A 60 11.65 15.08 -4.40
CA GLU A 60 13.04 15.17 -4.82
C GLU A 60 14.02 14.51 -3.85
N THR A 61 13.75 14.64 -2.55
CA THR A 61 14.57 14.06 -1.50
C THR A 61 14.61 12.53 -1.52
N HIS A 62 13.66 11.89 -2.21
CA HIS A 62 13.54 10.45 -2.27
C HIS A 62 14.07 9.84 -3.57
N LEU A 63 14.53 10.64 -4.54
CA LEU A 63 14.89 10.13 -5.87
C LEU A 63 16.00 9.07 -5.86
N GLY A 64 17.03 9.26 -5.04
CA GLY A 64 18.10 8.26 -4.93
C GLY A 64 17.60 6.92 -4.40
N LEU A 65 16.76 6.97 -3.37
CA LEU A 65 16.16 5.78 -2.77
C LEU A 65 15.13 5.15 -3.72
N ALA A 66 14.37 5.97 -4.43
CA ALA A 66 13.43 5.50 -5.44
C ALA A 66 14.14 4.69 -6.53
N GLN A 67 15.28 5.19 -7.02
CA GLN A 67 16.08 4.48 -8.02
C GLN A 67 16.57 3.14 -7.48
N ARG A 68 17.03 3.10 -6.24
CA ARG A 68 17.49 1.88 -5.59
C ARG A 68 16.38 0.84 -5.50
N TYR A 69 15.19 1.25 -5.07
CA TYR A 69 14.05 0.35 -4.99
C TYR A 69 13.58 -0.11 -6.36
N LEU A 70 13.61 0.76 -7.34
CA LEU A 70 13.27 0.41 -8.71
C LEU A 70 14.22 -0.66 -9.26
N ASP A 71 15.52 -0.51 -9.03
CA ASP A 71 16.53 -1.48 -9.45
C ASP A 71 16.32 -2.84 -8.77
N LEU A 72 16.04 -2.85 -7.48
CA LEU A 72 15.73 -4.07 -6.73
C LEU A 72 14.47 -4.75 -7.26
N CYS A 73 13.41 -3.98 -7.46
CA CYS A 73 12.15 -4.47 -7.98
C CYS A 73 12.35 -5.15 -9.34
N ARG A 74 13.09 -4.50 -10.24
CA ARG A 74 13.41 -5.04 -11.55
C ARG A 74 14.29 -6.28 -11.48
N ARG A 75 15.24 -6.31 -10.55
CA ARG A 75 16.12 -7.47 -10.36
C ARG A 75 15.33 -8.73 -10.04
N TYR A 76 14.27 -8.60 -9.27
CA TYR A 76 13.40 -9.73 -8.91
C TYR A 76 12.28 -9.99 -9.92
N GLY A 77 12.27 -9.26 -11.03
CA GLY A 77 11.24 -9.44 -12.07
C GLY A 77 9.84 -9.06 -11.66
N LEU A 78 9.72 -8.11 -10.73
CA LEU A 78 8.44 -7.67 -10.19
C LEU A 78 7.85 -6.51 -11.00
N ASP A 79 6.54 -6.29 -10.89
CA ASP A 79 5.86 -5.15 -11.52
C ASP A 79 6.11 -3.90 -10.69
N CYS A 80 6.75 -2.91 -11.27
CA CYS A 80 7.18 -1.68 -10.61
C CYS A 80 6.59 -0.46 -11.33
N ARG A 81 6.00 0.44 -10.58
CA ARG A 81 5.43 1.68 -11.10
C ARG A 81 5.98 2.87 -10.32
N LEU A 82 6.39 3.92 -11.03
CA LEU A 82 6.87 5.15 -10.40
C LEU A 82 5.72 6.14 -10.26
N SER A 83 5.55 6.68 -9.06
CA SER A 83 4.62 7.77 -8.81
C SER A 83 5.37 9.08 -8.90
N GLU A 84 5.25 9.78 -10.04
CA GLU A 84 6.01 10.98 -10.35
C GLU A 84 5.23 12.27 -10.16
N SER A 85 3.90 12.22 -10.21
CA SER A 85 3.04 13.40 -10.19
C SER A 85 2.19 13.53 -8.93
N LYS A 86 2.24 12.56 -8.04
CA LYS A 86 1.46 12.55 -6.79
C LYS A 86 2.08 11.60 -5.77
N PRO A 87 1.67 11.66 -4.50
CA PRO A 87 2.13 10.70 -3.50
C PRO A 87 1.82 9.26 -3.87
N ALA A 88 2.70 8.34 -3.48
CA ALA A 88 2.59 6.94 -3.85
C ALA A 88 1.31 6.26 -3.36
N GLU A 89 0.83 6.60 -2.15
CA GLU A 89 -0.41 6.02 -1.62
C GLU A 89 -1.62 6.39 -2.46
N ALA A 90 -1.66 7.63 -2.97
CA ALA A 90 -2.73 8.08 -3.85
C ALA A 90 -2.65 7.39 -5.20
N TYR A 91 -1.46 7.27 -5.75
CA TYR A 91 -1.26 6.62 -7.05
C TYR A 91 -1.56 5.11 -6.97
N ALA A 92 -1.12 4.46 -5.90
CA ALA A 92 -1.42 3.04 -5.68
C ALA A 92 -2.93 2.80 -5.62
N ALA A 93 -3.66 3.67 -4.91
CA ALA A 93 -5.11 3.59 -4.81
C ALA A 93 -5.79 3.76 -6.17
N GLU A 94 -5.37 4.76 -6.96
CA GLU A 94 -5.89 5.00 -8.30
C GLU A 94 -5.63 3.82 -9.24
N LEU A 95 -4.41 3.30 -9.24
CA LEU A 95 -4.04 2.16 -10.08
C LEU A 95 -4.86 0.93 -9.72
N CYS A 96 -5.01 0.65 -8.43
CA CYS A 96 -5.79 -0.48 -7.96
C CYS A 96 -7.23 -0.39 -8.45
N ASP A 97 -7.87 0.76 -8.26
CA ASP A 97 -9.26 0.95 -8.68
C ASP A 97 -9.40 0.87 -10.20
N ALA A 98 -8.47 1.46 -10.95
CA ALA A 98 -8.53 1.49 -12.41
C ALA A 98 -8.19 0.14 -13.06
N GLU A 99 -7.19 -0.56 -12.55
CA GLU A 99 -6.67 -1.78 -13.17
C GLU A 99 -7.32 -3.06 -12.66
N CYS A 100 -7.86 -3.05 -11.45
CA CYS A 100 -8.35 -4.27 -10.83
C CYS A 100 -9.72 -4.08 -10.16
N GLY A 101 -9.81 -3.20 -9.19
CA GLY A 101 -11.05 -2.95 -8.46
C GLY A 101 -11.33 -3.99 -7.39
N GLU A 102 -12.55 -4.51 -7.39
CA GLU A 102 -12.99 -5.46 -6.37
C GLU A 102 -12.16 -6.74 -6.38
N GLY A 103 -11.78 -7.21 -5.20
CA GLY A 103 -10.92 -8.39 -5.06
C GLY A 103 -9.43 -8.06 -5.05
N CYS A 104 -9.08 -6.79 -5.18
CA CYS A 104 -7.70 -6.30 -5.06
C CYS A 104 -7.55 -5.37 -3.87
N ALA A 105 -6.32 -5.10 -3.47
CA ALA A 105 -6.04 -4.31 -2.30
C ALA A 105 -4.86 -3.38 -2.48
N VAL A 106 -4.87 -2.29 -1.73
CA VAL A 106 -3.72 -1.39 -1.56
C VAL A 106 -3.08 -1.70 -0.21
N LEU A 107 -1.76 -1.82 -0.17
CA LEU A 107 -1.01 -2.04 1.06
C LEU A 107 -0.19 -0.80 1.38
N THR A 108 -0.46 -0.17 2.51
CA THR A 108 0.17 1.07 2.93
C THR A 108 0.12 1.21 4.45
N ARG A 109 0.74 2.25 4.98
CA ARG A 109 0.56 2.68 6.38
C ARG A 109 -0.23 3.98 6.46
N ASP A 110 -0.62 4.54 5.31
CA ASP A 110 -1.30 5.83 5.24
C ASP A 110 -2.82 5.63 5.09
N TYR A 111 -3.56 6.13 6.09
CA TYR A 111 -5.02 6.01 6.11
C TYR A 111 -5.72 6.85 5.03
N ASP A 112 -5.01 7.80 4.39
CA ASP A 112 -5.58 8.55 3.28
C ASP A 112 -5.99 7.65 2.11
N ALA A 113 -5.33 6.50 1.96
CA ALA A 113 -5.67 5.55 0.91
C ALA A 113 -7.10 5.01 1.02
N VAL A 114 -7.67 4.98 2.23
CA VAL A 114 -9.03 4.48 2.46
C VAL A 114 -10.07 5.25 1.64
N LYS A 115 -9.88 6.57 1.51
CA LYS A 115 -10.81 7.41 0.74
C LYS A 115 -10.60 7.30 -0.77
N ALA A 116 -9.39 6.98 -1.19
CA ALA A 116 -9.00 7.01 -2.60
C ALA A 116 -9.08 5.66 -3.30
N ALA A 117 -9.25 4.57 -2.56
CA ALA A 117 -9.13 3.22 -3.11
C ALA A 117 -10.33 2.73 -3.92
N GLY A 118 -11.44 3.47 -3.90
CA GLY A 118 -12.64 3.08 -4.65
C GLY A 118 -13.15 1.70 -4.24
N ARG A 119 -13.14 0.76 -5.18
CA ARG A 119 -13.60 -0.61 -4.94
C ARG A 119 -12.54 -1.52 -4.32
N CYS A 120 -11.31 -1.06 -4.23
CA CYS A 120 -10.23 -1.82 -3.63
C CYS A 120 -10.30 -1.79 -2.10
N ALA A 121 -9.92 -2.89 -1.48
CA ALA A 121 -9.68 -2.91 -0.04
C ALA A 121 -8.38 -2.15 0.27
N VAL A 122 -8.28 -1.63 1.49
CA VAL A 122 -7.04 -1.03 1.97
C VAL A 122 -6.53 -1.83 3.15
N LEU A 123 -5.31 -2.32 3.02
CA LEU A 123 -4.60 -3.02 4.07
C LEU A 123 -3.60 -2.07 4.70
N ILE A 124 -3.74 -1.85 6.00
CA ILE A 124 -2.80 -1.06 6.79
C ILE A 124 -1.83 -2.00 7.48
N PHE A 125 -0.54 -1.76 7.26
CA PHE A 125 0.52 -2.47 7.98
C PHE A 125 0.78 -1.75 9.30
N ARG A 126 0.52 -2.44 10.41
CA ARG A 126 0.62 -1.86 11.74
C ARG A 126 0.99 -2.93 12.75
N GLN A 127 1.99 -2.64 13.58
CA GLN A 127 2.45 -3.55 14.64
C GLN A 127 2.81 -4.94 14.10
N GLY A 128 3.46 -4.99 12.94
CA GLY A 128 3.87 -6.25 12.31
C GLY A 128 2.74 -7.08 11.71
N ARG A 129 1.54 -6.53 11.59
CA ARG A 129 0.36 -7.23 11.09
C ARG A 129 -0.35 -6.43 10.02
N PHE A 130 -1.21 -7.12 9.26
CA PHE A 130 -2.03 -6.49 8.22
C PHE A 130 -3.46 -6.36 8.72
N TRP A 131 -4.04 -5.18 8.48
CA TRP A 131 -5.39 -4.86 8.92
C TRP A 131 -6.16 -4.26 7.76
N ARG A 132 -7.33 -4.82 7.48
CA ARG A 132 -8.25 -4.18 6.55
C ARG A 132 -8.87 -2.99 7.24
N ALA A 133 -8.73 -1.80 6.65
CA ALA A 133 -9.23 -0.56 7.21
C ALA A 133 -10.51 -0.11 6.49
N ALA A 134 -11.51 0.26 7.27
CA ALA A 134 -12.71 0.90 6.77
C ALA A 134 -12.97 2.16 7.59
N GLN A 135 -13.36 3.23 6.93
CA GLN A 135 -13.69 4.46 7.63
C GLN A 135 -15.00 4.29 8.35
N GLU A 136 -15.07 4.68 9.63
CA GLU A 136 -16.32 4.71 10.37
C GLU A 136 -17.21 5.82 9.85
N ASP A 137 -18.48 5.49 9.68
CA ASP A 137 -19.47 6.48 9.30
C ASP A 137 -19.85 7.31 10.52
N LEU A 138 -19.44 8.58 10.50
CA LEU A 138 -19.74 9.52 11.57
C LEU A 138 -21.02 10.33 11.29
N SER A 139 -21.66 10.10 10.16
CA SER A 139 -22.89 10.82 9.79
C SER A 139 -24.15 10.17 10.38
N GLU A 140 -24.01 9.02 11.03
CA GLU A 140 -25.11 8.34 11.65
C GLU A 140 -25.75 9.21 12.73
N PRO A 141 -27.05 9.47 12.65
CA PRO A 141 -27.72 10.18 13.71
C PRO A 141 -27.67 9.32 14.96
N GLY A 142 -27.19 9.92 15.99
CA GLY A 142 -27.11 9.26 17.29
C GLY A 142 -28.46 8.83 17.81
#